data_b9bd18723329477ec80345274a1a669a
#
_entry.id   b9bd18723329477ec80345274a1a669a
#
_cell.length_a   1.000
_cell.length_b   1.000
_cell.length_c   1.000
_cell.angle_alpha   90.00
_cell.angle_beta   90.00
_cell.angle_gamma   90.00
#
_symmetry.space_group_name_H-M   'P 1'
#
loop_
_entity.id
_entity.type
_entity.pdbx_description
1 polymer ?
#
loop_
_entity_poly.entity_id
_entity_poly.type
_entity_poly.pdbx_seq_one_letter_code
_entity_poly.pdbx_strand_id
1 'polypeptide(L)'
;MNVKTPFPVKLEAGSDYFWCSCGQSKQQPFCDGSHKGTQHSPRKFTAQKTETVYLCGCKKTSNSPFCDGTHNHLELQPEEITFTALVQPDNREIDITEEESILLASLRNNIAHLSACGGTGKCSTCRVEILDGLENCHPRSELEEKLAQKLSFPPNIRLGCQTKLSGNVSFRRLLLDKSCLLYTSRAHETLLD
;
A
#
# COMPACT_ATOMS: atom_id res chain seq x y z
N MET A 1 5.38 10.32 13.31
CA MET A 1 4.38 9.52 12.57
C MET A 1 5.04 8.20 12.16
N ASN A 2 4.58 7.08 12.68
CA ASN A 2 5.06 5.78 12.23
C ASN A 2 4.36 5.44 10.91
N VAL A 3 5.11 5.41 9.83
CA VAL A 3 4.59 4.98 8.54
C VAL A 3 4.42 3.46 8.58
N LYS A 4 3.20 2.97 8.37
CA LYS A 4 2.89 1.53 8.46
C LYS A 4 3.47 0.73 7.28
N THR A 5 3.83 1.38 6.17
CA THR A 5 4.38 0.73 4.97
C THR A 5 5.91 0.67 4.97
N PRO A 6 6.53 -0.32 4.34
CA PRO A 6 7.98 -0.36 4.17
C PRO A 6 8.47 0.69 3.17
N PHE A 7 9.70 1.14 3.35
CA PHE A 7 10.38 2.06 2.43
C PHE A 7 11.26 1.27 1.44
N PRO A 8 11.01 1.34 0.14
CA PRO A 8 11.94 0.82 -0.85
C PRO A 8 13.17 1.75 -0.92
N VAL A 9 14.35 1.21 -0.67
CA VAL A 9 15.61 1.96 -0.67
C VAL A 9 16.65 1.23 -1.51
N LYS A 10 17.28 1.94 -2.45
CA LYS A 10 18.44 1.44 -3.18
C LYS A 10 19.68 1.63 -2.31
N LEU A 11 20.31 0.54 -1.93
CA LEU A 11 21.55 0.53 -1.16
C LEU A 11 22.75 0.36 -2.09
N GLU A 12 23.90 0.89 -1.69
CA GLU A 12 25.18 0.74 -2.38
C GLU A 12 26.12 -0.15 -1.55
N ALA A 13 26.71 -1.15 -2.17
CA ALA A 13 27.62 -2.08 -1.50
C ALA A 13 28.76 -1.34 -0.78
N GLY A 14 29.05 -1.74 0.44
CA GLY A 14 30.10 -1.16 1.29
C GLY A 14 29.71 0.13 1.99
N SER A 15 28.52 0.70 1.72
CA SER A 15 28.06 1.92 2.37
C SER A 15 27.38 1.63 3.71
N ASP A 16 27.59 2.54 4.67
CA ASP A 16 26.96 2.49 5.99
C ASP A 16 25.67 3.30 6.01
N TYR A 17 24.62 2.74 6.61
CA TYR A 17 23.30 3.35 6.75
C TYR A 17 22.85 3.35 8.20
N PHE A 18 22.08 4.37 8.58
CA PHE A 18 21.57 4.56 9.93
C PHE A 18 20.03 4.59 9.90
N TRP A 19 19.42 3.44 10.10
CA TRP A 19 17.96 3.33 10.11
C TRP A 19 17.35 3.94 11.37
N CYS A 20 16.29 4.73 11.19
CA CYS A 20 15.56 5.36 12.28
C CYS A 20 14.71 4.33 13.03
N SER A 21 15.03 4.06 14.29
CA SER A 21 14.27 3.15 15.15
C SER A 21 13.14 3.85 15.92
N CYS A 22 13.26 5.16 16.20
CA CYS A 22 12.28 5.90 17.00
C CYS A 22 11.03 6.37 16.21
N GLY A 23 11.09 6.34 14.87
CA GLY A 23 10.00 6.81 14.02
C GLY A 23 9.86 8.33 13.90
N GLN A 24 10.67 9.13 14.63
CA GLN A 24 10.53 10.60 14.68
C GLN A 24 11.33 11.36 13.63
N SER A 25 12.22 10.68 12.89
CA SER A 25 13.00 11.30 11.82
C SER A 25 12.09 11.88 10.74
N LYS A 26 12.42 13.08 10.28
CA LYS A 26 11.79 13.73 9.12
C LYS A 26 12.33 13.19 7.79
N GLN A 27 13.44 12.44 7.82
CA GLN A 27 14.11 11.84 6.65
C GLN A 27 13.96 10.32 6.62
N GLN A 28 12.76 9.82 6.92
CA GLN A 28 12.50 8.38 6.89
C GLN A 28 12.96 7.74 5.56
N PRO A 29 13.52 6.52 5.62
CA PRO A 29 13.70 5.62 6.77
C PRO A 29 14.97 5.86 7.58
N PHE A 30 15.76 6.89 7.27
CA PHE A 30 17.05 7.14 7.89
C PHE A 30 16.97 8.11 9.08
N CYS A 31 17.97 8.04 9.95
CA CYS A 31 18.05 8.88 11.13
C CYS A 31 18.56 10.29 10.77
N ASP A 32 17.88 11.31 11.26
CA ASP A 32 18.26 12.72 11.14
C ASP A 32 18.72 13.32 12.48
N GLY A 33 18.85 12.49 13.52
CA GLY A 33 19.21 12.93 14.87
C GLY A 33 18.02 13.22 15.80
N SER A 34 16.78 13.14 15.32
CA SER A 34 15.56 13.40 16.11
C SER A 34 15.37 12.42 17.28
N HIS A 35 16.14 11.32 17.35
CA HIS A 35 16.14 10.39 18.47
C HIS A 35 16.75 10.96 19.76
N LYS A 36 17.49 12.10 19.69
CA LYS A 36 18.13 12.71 20.85
C LYS A 36 17.07 13.09 21.89
N GLY A 37 17.25 12.63 23.13
CA GLY A 37 16.28 12.79 24.21
C GLY A 37 15.24 11.65 24.32
N THR A 38 15.31 10.64 23.45
CA THR A 38 14.55 9.40 23.57
C THR A 38 15.43 8.24 24.04
N GLN A 39 14.81 7.11 24.42
CA GLN A 39 15.53 5.87 24.76
C GLN A 39 15.96 5.06 23.52
N HIS A 40 15.73 5.61 22.32
CA HIS A 40 16.03 4.95 21.05
C HIS A 40 17.36 5.44 20.47
N SER A 41 18.06 4.55 19.77
CA SER A 41 19.25 4.85 18.97
C SER A 41 19.09 4.32 17.56
N PRO A 42 19.66 5.00 16.54
CA PRO A 42 19.57 4.51 15.17
C PRO A 42 20.29 3.16 15.03
N ARG A 43 19.75 2.29 14.21
CA ARG A 43 20.42 1.03 13.89
C ARG A 43 21.35 1.22 12.70
N LYS A 44 22.67 1.13 12.95
CA LYS A 44 23.66 1.10 11.90
C LYS A 44 23.70 -0.26 11.21
N PHE A 45 23.80 -0.28 9.90
CA PHE A 45 24.08 -1.48 9.10
C PHE A 45 24.87 -1.12 7.85
N THR A 46 25.66 -2.06 7.35
CA THR A 46 26.46 -1.90 6.13
C THR A 46 25.85 -2.75 5.01
N ALA A 47 25.62 -2.16 3.84
CA ALA A 47 25.07 -2.88 2.71
C ALA A 47 26.12 -3.85 2.13
N GLN A 48 25.75 -5.13 2.01
CA GLN A 48 26.64 -6.16 1.44
C GLN A 48 26.62 -6.16 -0.09
N LYS A 49 25.53 -5.67 -0.69
CA LYS A 49 25.32 -5.65 -2.13
C LYS A 49 24.63 -4.36 -2.54
N THR A 50 24.83 -3.96 -3.80
CA THR A 50 24.04 -2.88 -4.42
C THR A 50 22.72 -3.47 -4.88
N GLU A 51 21.66 -3.23 -4.10
CA GLU A 51 20.32 -3.75 -4.37
C GLU A 51 19.23 -2.86 -3.78
N THR A 52 17.99 -3.05 -4.20
CA THR A 52 16.84 -2.40 -3.58
C THR A 52 16.29 -3.28 -2.49
N VAL A 53 16.23 -2.76 -1.26
CA VAL A 53 15.67 -3.44 -0.09
C VAL A 53 14.47 -2.67 0.46
N TYR A 54 13.65 -3.35 1.26
CA TYR A 54 12.52 -2.74 1.95
C TYR A 54 12.85 -2.55 3.43
N LEU A 55 13.07 -1.30 3.83
CA LEU A 55 13.33 -0.96 5.23
C LEU A 55 12.01 -0.75 5.98
N CYS A 56 11.96 -1.23 7.23
CA CYS A 56 10.75 -1.20 8.04
C CYS A 56 10.31 0.22 8.38
N GLY A 57 9.06 0.55 8.03
CA GLY A 57 8.41 1.83 8.36
C GLY A 57 7.69 1.80 9.72
N CYS A 58 7.05 0.68 10.08
CA CYS A 58 6.29 0.54 11.32
C CYS A 58 7.12 0.40 12.60
N LYS A 59 8.44 0.20 12.48
CA LYS A 59 9.42 0.05 13.58
C LYS A 59 9.19 -1.16 14.49
N LYS A 60 8.32 -2.10 14.10
CA LYS A 60 7.97 -3.31 14.88
C LYS A 60 8.48 -4.60 14.24
N THR A 61 9.33 -4.51 13.22
CA THR A 61 9.97 -5.67 12.60
C THR A 61 10.84 -6.44 13.58
N SER A 62 10.82 -7.75 13.53
CA SER A 62 11.75 -8.64 14.26
C SER A 62 13.11 -8.76 13.55
N ASN A 63 13.18 -8.39 12.24
CA ASN A 63 14.39 -8.43 11.43
C ASN A 63 14.93 -7.02 11.09
N SER A 64 15.00 -6.15 12.10
CA SER A 64 15.44 -4.75 11.91
C SER A 64 16.86 -4.65 11.31
N PRO A 65 17.06 -3.79 10.29
CA PRO A 65 16.17 -2.72 9.79
C PRO A 65 15.21 -3.14 8.67
N PHE A 66 15.26 -4.38 8.21
CA PHE A 66 14.49 -4.86 7.06
C PHE A 66 13.03 -5.13 7.43
N CYS A 67 12.14 -4.99 6.45
CA CYS A 67 10.74 -5.32 6.64
C CYS A 67 10.53 -6.85 6.57
N ASP A 68 9.87 -7.41 7.56
CA ASP A 68 9.53 -8.84 7.66
C ASP A 68 8.03 -9.11 7.47
N GLY A 69 7.26 -8.07 7.12
CA GLY A 69 5.81 -8.18 6.97
C GLY A 69 5.02 -7.99 8.27
N THR A 70 5.67 -7.79 9.42
CA THR A 70 5.00 -7.56 10.71
C THR A 70 3.95 -6.44 10.64
N HIS A 71 4.17 -5.41 9.81
CA HIS A 71 3.21 -4.33 9.64
C HIS A 71 1.83 -4.79 9.12
N ASN A 72 1.76 -5.96 8.47
CA ASN A 72 0.49 -6.54 7.99
C ASN A 72 -0.34 -7.15 9.12
N HIS A 73 0.27 -7.39 10.28
CA HIS A 73 -0.35 -8.01 11.45
C HIS A 73 -0.43 -7.05 12.64
N LEU A 74 -0.15 -5.75 12.43
CA LEU A 74 -0.30 -4.78 13.52
C LEU A 74 -1.78 -4.59 13.82
N GLU A 75 -2.14 -4.83 15.07
CA GLU A 75 -3.46 -4.46 15.59
C GLU A 75 -3.69 -2.96 15.42
N LEU A 76 -4.92 -2.60 15.09
CA LEU A 76 -5.34 -1.21 15.00
C LEU A 76 -5.22 -0.56 16.38
N GLN A 77 -4.68 0.67 16.43
CA GLN A 77 -4.67 1.42 17.68
C GLN A 77 -6.12 1.76 18.04
N PRO A 78 -6.49 1.74 19.33
CA PRO A 78 -7.88 2.00 19.78
C PRO A 78 -8.45 3.37 19.35
N GLU A 79 -7.57 4.29 18.99
CA GLU A 79 -7.91 5.68 18.59
C GLU A 79 -8.07 5.85 17.07
N GLU A 80 -7.80 4.81 16.28
CA GLU A 80 -7.97 4.89 14.82
C GLU A 80 -9.45 4.74 14.46
N ILE A 81 -9.99 5.70 13.71
CA ILE A 81 -11.33 5.59 13.14
C ILE A 81 -11.33 4.43 12.14
N THR A 82 -12.20 3.47 12.35
CA THR A 82 -12.36 2.31 11.50
C THR A 82 -13.76 2.23 10.92
N PHE A 83 -13.87 1.73 9.71
CA PHE A 83 -15.10 1.45 9.01
C PHE A 83 -15.17 -0.02 8.66
N THR A 84 -16.37 -0.58 8.57
CA THR A 84 -16.57 -1.96 8.14
C THR A 84 -16.79 -2.01 6.64
N ALA A 85 -16.09 -2.91 5.97
CA ALA A 85 -16.29 -3.19 4.56
C ALA A 85 -16.66 -4.66 4.33
N LEU A 86 -17.78 -4.88 3.64
CA LEU A 86 -18.21 -6.22 3.21
C LEU A 86 -17.60 -6.55 1.86
N VAL A 87 -16.77 -7.59 1.82
CA VAL A 87 -16.01 -8.00 0.61
C VAL A 87 -16.70 -9.16 -0.08
N GLN A 88 -17.07 -8.95 -1.35
CA GLN A 88 -17.66 -9.96 -2.21
C GLN A 88 -16.62 -10.51 -3.20
N PRO A 89 -16.69 -11.79 -3.63
CA PRO A 89 -17.74 -12.79 -3.31
C PRO A 89 -17.52 -13.53 -1.98
N ASP A 90 -16.44 -13.26 -1.24
CA ASP A 90 -16.07 -14.01 -0.04
C ASP A 90 -17.06 -13.83 1.12
N ASN A 91 -17.95 -12.84 1.02
CA ASN A 91 -18.92 -12.44 2.05
C ASN A 91 -18.26 -12.23 3.43
N ARG A 92 -17.07 -11.60 3.41
CA ARG A 92 -16.27 -11.33 4.60
C ARG A 92 -16.35 -9.85 4.97
N GLU A 93 -16.53 -9.59 6.24
CA GLU A 93 -16.36 -8.25 6.81
C GLU A 93 -14.89 -8.04 7.16
N ILE A 94 -14.38 -6.86 6.85
CA ILE A 94 -13.04 -6.40 7.23
C ILE A 94 -13.11 -4.99 7.78
N ASP A 95 -12.22 -4.68 8.72
CA ASP A 95 -12.04 -3.32 9.21
C ASP A 95 -11.04 -2.58 8.32
N ILE A 96 -11.39 -1.35 7.96
CA ILE A 96 -10.55 -0.43 7.18
C ILE A 96 -10.39 0.86 7.98
N THR A 97 -9.16 1.32 8.15
CA THR A 97 -8.92 2.64 8.76
C THR A 97 -9.13 3.75 7.74
N GLU A 98 -9.43 4.96 8.21
CA GLU A 98 -9.57 6.15 7.36
C GLU A 98 -8.34 6.40 6.48
N GLU A 99 -7.15 6.07 6.97
CA GLU A 99 -5.89 6.26 6.25
C GLU A 99 -5.54 5.13 5.27
N GLU A 100 -6.17 3.97 5.41
CA GLU A 100 -5.92 2.82 4.54
C GLU A 100 -6.69 2.90 3.22
N SER A 101 -6.08 2.34 2.16
CA SER A 101 -6.80 2.04 0.93
C SER A 101 -7.49 0.67 1.02
N ILE A 102 -8.54 0.48 0.24
CA ILE A 102 -9.25 -0.81 0.12
C ILE A 102 -8.27 -1.96 -0.21
N LEU A 103 -7.29 -1.72 -1.09
CA LEU A 103 -6.27 -2.72 -1.42
C LEU A 103 -5.45 -3.13 -0.19
N LEU A 104 -4.96 -2.15 0.55
CA LEU A 104 -4.10 -2.39 1.71
C LEU A 104 -4.86 -3.14 2.81
N ALA A 105 -6.09 -2.72 3.11
CA ALA A 105 -6.96 -3.39 4.07
C ALA A 105 -7.29 -4.82 3.64
N SER A 106 -7.58 -5.06 2.36
CA SER A 106 -7.81 -6.41 1.82
C SER A 106 -6.59 -7.31 2.07
N LEU A 107 -5.39 -6.84 1.72
CA LEU A 107 -4.15 -7.61 1.89
C LEU A 107 -3.85 -7.88 3.37
N ARG A 108 -4.05 -6.88 4.24
CA ARG A 108 -3.89 -7.03 5.69
C ARG A 108 -4.81 -8.11 6.27
N ASN A 109 -6.01 -8.25 5.73
CA ASN A 109 -6.99 -9.24 6.13
C ASN A 109 -6.86 -10.57 5.37
N ASN A 110 -5.71 -10.82 4.70
CA ASN A 110 -5.46 -12.04 3.92
C ASN A 110 -6.52 -12.30 2.81
N ILE A 111 -7.05 -11.24 2.24
CA ILE A 111 -7.92 -11.31 1.07
C ILE A 111 -7.07 -11.09 -0.16
N ALA A 112 -7.00 -12.08 -1.04
CA ALA A 112 -6.26 -11.99 -2.28
C ALA A 112 -6.79 -10.83 -3.14
N HIS A 113 -5.97 -9.83 -3.39
CA HIS A 113 -6.33 -8.64 -4.16
C HIS A 113 -5.19 -8.30 -5.12
N LEU A 114 -5.46 -8.41 -6.42
CA LEU A 114 -4.45 -8.21 -7.45
C LEU A 114 -3.98 -6.75 -7.51
N SER A 115 -2.68 -6.54 -7.67
CA SER A 115 -2.08 -5.22 -7.84
C SER A 115 -0.77 -5.30 -8.61
N ALA A 116 -0.84 -5.36 -9.94
CA ALA A 116 0.34 -5.52 -10.80
C ALA A 116 1.34 -4.34 -10.68
N CYS A 117 0.86 -3.12 -10.40
CA CYS A 117 1.72 -1.95 -10.23
C CYS A 117 2.17 -1.71 -8.79
N GLY A 118 1.87 -2.62 -7.86
CA GLY A 118 2.22 -2.46 -6.44
C GLY A 118 1.49 -1.30 -5.74
N GLY A 119 0.27 -0.96 -6.18
CA GLY A 119 -0.53 0.08 -5.53
C GLY A 119 -0.27 1.52 -5.99
N THR A 120 0.53 1.73 -7.06
CA THR A 120 0.90 3.08 -7.53
C THR A 120 -0.15 3.78 -8.39
N GLY A 121 -1.34 3.22 -8.58
CA GLY A 121 -2.42 3.82 -9.38
C GLY A 121 -2.21 3.78 -10.89
N LYS A 122 -1.17 3.11 -11.39
CA LYS A 122 -0.79 3.11 -12.82
C LYS A 122 -1.44 2.01 -13.66
N CYS A 123 -2.06 1.03 -13.02
CA CYS A 123 -2.76 -0.07 -13.68
C CYS A 123 -4.20 -0.16 -13.17
N SER A 124 -4.99 -1.04 -13.78
CA SER A 124 -6.38 -1.25 -13.39
C SER A 124 -6.62 -2.61 -12.73
N THR A 125 -5.56 -3.30 -12.29
CA THR A 125 -5.68 -4.68 -11.79
C THR A 125 -6.31 -4.78 -10.41
N CYS A 126 -6.23 -3.70 -9.58
CA CYS A 126 -6.83 -3.63 -8.25
C CYS A 126 -8.26 -3.08 -8.26
N ARG A 127 -8.97 -3.16 -9.40
CA ARG A 127 -10.33 -2.64 -9.51
C ARG A 127 -11.29 -3.33 -8.55
N VAL A 128 -12.15 -2.51 -7.96
CA VAL A 128 -13.30 -2.94 -7.18
C VAL A 128 -14.55 -2.28 -7.73
N GLU A 129 -15.67 -2.96 -7.62
CA GLU A 129 -16.98 -2.39 -7.82
C GLU A 129 -17.60 -2.11 -6.44
N ILE A 130 -17.91 -0.86 -6.17
CA ILE A 130 -18.64 -0.49 -4.96
C ILE A 130 -20.11 -0.85 -5.18
N LEU A 131 -20.64 -1.71 -4.34
CA LEU A 131 -22.00 -2.22 -4.42
C LEU A 131 -22.95 -1.38 -3.55
N ASP A 132 -22.43 -0.86 -2.42
CA ASP A 132 -23.15 -0.01 -1.49
C ASP A 132 -22.17 0.91 -0.78
N GLY A 133 -22.60 2.12 -0.37
CA GLY A 133 -21.77 3.10 0.34
C GLY A 133 -20.80 3.86 -0.58
N LEU A 134 -21.13 4.10 -1.85
CA LEU A 134 -20.28 4.88 -2.74
C LEU A 134 -20.01 6.29 -2.24
N GLU A 135 -20.98 6.89 -1.55
CA GLU A 135 -20.87 8.21 -0.89
C GLU A 135 -19.83 8.23 0.25
N ASN A 136 -19.51 7.06 0.80
CA ASN A 136 -18.50 6.86 1.83
C ASN A 136 -17.09 6.66 1.26
N CYS A 137 -16.94 6.68 -0.05
CA CYS A 137 -15.63 6.65 -0.69
C CYS A 137 -15.12 8.07 -0.92
N HIS A 138 -13.86 8.33 -0.58
CA HIS A 138 -13.23 9.60 -0.93
C HIS A 138 -13.28 9.84 -2.44
N PRO A 139 -13.30 11.10 -2.90
CA PRO A 139 -13.23 11.42 -4.33
C PRO A 139 -12.05 10.72 -4.99
N ARG A 140 -12.16 10.41 -6.28
CA ARG A 140 -11.07 9.84 -7.04
C ARG A 140 -9.84 10.74 -6.98
N SER A 141 -8.66 10.14 -6.78
CA SER A 141 -7.39 10.87 -6.94
C SER A 141 -7.21 11.26 -8.43
N GLU A 142 -6.33 12.23 -8.71
CA GLU A 142 -6.03 12.60 -10.11
C GLU A 142 -5.56 11.40 -10.95
N LEU A 143 -4.79 10.49 -10.37
CA LEU A 143 -4.31 9.29 -11.05
C LEU A 143 -5.46 8.33 -11.35
N GLU A 144 -6.35 8.13 -10.39
CA GLU A 144 -7.52 7.29 -10.55
C GLU A 144 -8.47 7.88 -11.59
N GLU A 145 -8.73 9.19 -11.56
CA GLU A 145 -9.63 9.86 -12.49
C GLU A 145 -9.11 9.79 -13.94
N LYS A 146 -7.81 10.07 -14.17
CA LYS A 146 -7.20 9.91 -15.49
C LYS A 146 -7.36 8.50 -16.05
N LEU A 147 -7.17 7.50 -15.22
CA LEU A 147 -7.32 6.11 -15.64
C LEU A 147 -8.79 5.73 -15.86
N ALA A 148 -9.69 6.23 -15.01
CA ALA A 148 -11.13 6.01 -15.13
C ALA A 148 -11.67 6.59 -16.43
N GLN A 149 -11.26 7.80 -16.81
CA GLN A 149 -11.62 8.43 -18.08
C GLN A 149 -11.08 7.62 -19.26
N LYS A 150 -9.81 7.24 -19.24
CA LYS A 150 -9.18 6.45 -20.30
C LYS A 150 -9.88 5.11 -20.54
N LEU A 151 -10.35 4.46 -19.49
CA LEU A 151 -10.97 3.12 -19.52
C LEU A 151 -12.49 3.16 -19.41
N SER A 152 -13.09 4.36 -19.42
CA SER A 152 -14.54 4.59 -19.32
C SER A 152 -15.17 3.91 -18.10
N PHE A 153 -14.54 4.02 -16.93
CA PHE A 153 -15.07 3.44 -15.70
C PHE A 153 -16.27 4.25 -15.19
N PRO A 154 -17.38 3.57 -14.89
CA PRO A 154 -18.49 4.22 -14.20
C PRO A 154 -18.07 4.64 -12.77
N PRO A 155 -18.85 5.51 -12.10
CA PRO A 155 -18.49 6.06 -10.79
C PRO A 155 -18.24 5.00 -9.71
N ASN A 156 -18.97 3.90 -9.74
CA ASN A 156 -18.87 2.79 -8.77
C ASN A 156 -17.68 1.85 -9.02
N ILE A 157 -16.96 1.97 -10.14
CA ILE A 157 -15.72 1.23 -10.37
C ILE A 157 -14.56 2.09 -9.88
N ARG A 158 -13.86 1.59 -8.87
CA ARG A 158 -12.81 2.31 -8.18
C ARG A 158 -11.49 1.51 -8.24
N LEU A 159 -10.37 2.20 -8.10
CA LEU A 159 -9.07 1.56 -7.90
C LEU A 159 -8.86 1.30 -6.42
N GLY A 160 -8.87 0.03 -5.99
CA GLY A 160 -8.71 -0.32 -4.58
C GLY A 160 -7.45 0.27 -3.92
N CYS A 161 -6.39 0.50 -4.68
CA CYS A 161 -5.16 1.10 -4.17
C CYS A 161 -5.23 2.62 -3.96
N GLN A 162 -6.22 3.30 -4.54
CA GLN A 162 -6.40 4.75 -4.44
C GLN A 162 -7.59 5.14 -3.58
N THR A 163 -8.52 4.20 -3.36
CA THR A 163 -9.78 4.46 -2.66
C THR A 163 -9.59 4.34 -1.16
N LYS A 164 -9.81 5.44 -0.46
CA LYS A 164 -9.95 5.51 1.00
C LYS A 164 -11.41 5.68 1.36
N LEU A 165 -11.77 5.38 2.61
CA LEU A 165 -13.13 5.40 3.09
C LEU A 165 -13.34 6.44 4.20
N SER A 166 -14.56 6.97 4.27
CA SER A 166 -15.08 7.81 5.34
C SER A 166 -16.31 7.20 6.02
N GLY A 167 -16.66 5.96 5.67
CA GLY A 167 -17.81 5.22 6.23
C GLY A 167 -17.82 3.78 5.73
N ASN A 168 -18.87 3.04 6.13
CA ASN A 168 -19.01 1.63 5.75
C ASN A 168 -19.33 1.47 4.27
N VAL A 169 -18.81 0.41 3.66
CA VAL A 169 -19.04 0.09 2.24
C VAL A 169 -19.25 -1.40 2.03
N SER A 170 -19.86 -1.76 0.91
CA SER A 170 -19.81 -3.10 0.35
C SER A 170 -19.17 -3.05 -1.02
N PHE A 171 -18.21 -3.92 -1.28
CA PHE A 171 -17.52 -3.93 -2.57
C PHE A 171 -17.25 -5.36 -3.07
N ARG A 172 -17.13 -5.47 -4.39
CA ARG A 172 -16.73 -6.70 -5.08
C ARG A 172 -15.40 -6.48 -5.78
N ARG A 173 -14.45 -7.40 -5.60
CA ARG A 173 -13.19 -7.40 -6.35
C ARG A 173 -13.47 -7.83 -7.79
N LEU A 174 -13.00 -7.05 -8.74
CA LEU A 174 -13.09 -7.38 -10.15
C LEU A 174 -11.85 -8.17 -10.56
N LEU A 175 -12.01 -9.47 -10.76
CA LEU A 175 -10.97 -10.31 -11.34
C LEU A 175 -10.72 -9.86 -12.77
N LEU A 176 -9.46 -9.94 -13.21
CA LEU A 176 -9.14 -9.71 -14.62
C LEU A 176 -9.81 -10.82 -15.45
N ASP A 177 -10.73 -10.42 -16.30
CA ASP A 177 -11.21 -11.31 -17.36
C ASP A 177 -10.04 -11.61 -18.31
N LYS A 178 -10.04 -12.82 -18.91
CA LYS A 178 -8.99 -13.26 -19.84
C LYS A 178 -8.78 -12.26 -21.00
N SER A 179 -9.79 -11.46 -21.34
CA SER A 179 -9.69 -10.38 -22.32
C SER A 179 -8.77 -9.24 -21.90
N CYS A 180 -8.58 -8.98 -20.60
CA CYS A 180 -7.66 -7.95 -20.10
C CYS A 180 -6.19 -8.37 -20.13
N LEU A 181 -5.89 -9.68 -20.13
CA LEU A 181 -4.53 -10.21 -20.22
C LEU A 181 -3.91 -10.00 -21.61
N LEU A 182 -4.73 -9.86 -22.64
CA LEU A 182 -4.28 -9.59 -24.01
C LEU A 182 -3.76 -8.15 -24.19
N TYR A 183 -4.12 -7.22 -23.30
CA TYR A 183 -3.67 -5.81 -23.40
C TYR A 183 -2.28 -5.57 -22.81
N THR A 184 -1.83 -6.42 -21.90
CA THR A 184 -0.49 -6.31 -21.30
C THR A 184 0.61 -6.90 -22.18
N SER A 185 0.28 -7.86 -23.05
CA SER A 185 1.24 -8.46 -23.99
C SER A 185 1.54 -7.55 -25.20
N ARG A 186 0.63 -6.66 -25.62
CA ARG A 186 0.87 -5.72 -26.72
C ARG A 186 1.71 -4.50 -26.36
N ALA A 187 1.83 -4.16 -25.06
CA ALA A 187 2.64 -3.04 -24.64
C ALA A 187 4.15 -3.32 -24.63
N HIS A 188 4.56 -4.58 -24.77
CA HIS A 188 5.97 -4.98 -24.85
C HIS A 188 6.51 -5.14 -26.28
N GLU A 189 5.66 -5.15 -27.30
CA GLU A 189 6.09 -5.37 -28.69
C GLU A 189 6.42 -4.08 -29.49
N THR A 190 6.21 -2.89 -28.91
CA THR A 190 6.45 -1.62 -29.64
C THR A 190 7.71 -0.88 -29.21
N LEU A 191 8.69 -1.55 -28.62
CA LEU A 191 9.99 -0.94 -28.26
C LEU A 191 11.19 -1.64 -28.93
N LEU A 192 10.98 -2.31 -30.06
CA LEU A 192 12.04 -2.86 -30.91
C LEU A 192 11.77 -2.51 -32.38
N ASP A 193 11.86 -1.20 -32.72
CA ASP A 193 12.21 -0.67 -34.04
C ASP A 193 12.85 0.70 -33.86
#